data_c496e0b027f97b1aeb4f7ef5bfd55a40
#
_entry.id   c496e0b027f97b1aeb4f7ef5bfd55a40
#
_cell.length_a   1.000
_cell.length_b   1.000
_cell.length_c   1.000
_cell.angle_alpha   90.00
_cell.angle_beta   90.00
_cell.angle_gamma   90.00
#
_symmetry.space_group_name_H-M   'P 1'
#
loop_
_entity.id
_entity.type
_entity.pdbx_description
1 polymer ?
#
loop_
_entity_poly.entity_id
_entity_poly.type
_entity_poly.pdbx_seq_one_letter_code
_entity_poly.pdbx_strand_id
1 'polypeptide(L)'
;MGIRKWVNGAFTFTPDGNPLVGPIPGRQNLWAACGCMAGFSQGGAIGLVLANWIVDGDPGADVFGMDVARYGAFAGNDKYLRDMTAQFYARRFLIAYPNEELPAGRPLKTTPSYDAQQAAGARFSVVWGMETPQYFAPGQPGFVEQPSLRRSNAHDLIAAEVAATRSAAGLLDTNVYARYEVSGSGAAAWLDQLLANRLPAEGRMRLAPML
;
A
#
# COMPACT_ATOMS: atom_id res chain seq x y z
N MET A 1 -31.10 20.48 26.82
CA MET A 1 -30.89 19.00 26.70
C MET A 1 -29.88 18.59 27.73
N GLY A 2 -30.15 17.54 28.55
CA GLY A 2 -29.23 17.02 29.55
C GLY A 2 -28.57 15.71 29.05
N ILE A 3 -27.36 15.40 29.53
CA ILE A 3 -26.68 14.14 29.29
C ILE A 3 -27.26 13.09 30.24
N ARG A 4 -27.84 12.03 29.71
CA ARG A 4 -28.44 10.96 30.51
C ARG A 4 -27.42 10.01 31.10
N LYS A 5 -26.36 9.69 30.31
CA LYS A 5 -25.33 8.72 30.68
C LYS A 5 -24.07 8.94 29.86
N TRP A 6 -22.92 8.85 30.51
CA TRP A 6 -21.62 8.73 29.85
C TRP A 6 -21.26 7.24 29.67
N VAL A 7 -20.83 6.86 28.48
CA VAL A 7 -20.32 5.52 28.18
C VAL A 7 -18.91 5.65 27.67
N ASN A 8 -17.99 4.91 28.29
CA ASN A 8 -16.60 4.84 27.88
C ASN A 8 -16.19 3.36 27.75
N GLY A 9 -15.34 3.04 26.77
CA GLY A 9 -14.86 1.68 26.52
C GLY A 9 -13.67 1.66 25.60
N ALA A 10 -12.90 0.58 25.66
CA ALA A 10 -11.81 0.34 24.74
C ALA A 10 -12.34 0.05 23.33
N PHE A 11 -11.64 0.55 22.33
CA PHE A 11 -11.99 0.39 20.93
C PHE A 11 -10.81 -0.23 20.18
N THR A 12 -11.07 -1.23 19.34
CA THR A 12 -10.03 -1.94 18.59
C THR A 12 -9.88 -1.35 17.20
N PHE A 13 -8.65 -1.00 16.84
CA PHE A 13 -8.29 -0.50 15.52
C PHE A 13 -7.21 -1.34 14.90
N THR A 14 -7.22 -1.41 13.59
CA THR A 14 -6.11 -1.87 12.76
C THR A 14 -5.32 -0.68 12.21
N PRO A 15 -4.10 -0.87 11.69
CA PRO A 15 -3.30 0.21 11.14
C PRO A 15 -3.95 1.00 9.99
N ASP A 16 -4.84 0.38 9.23
CA ASP A 16 -5.60 0.99 8.13
C ASP A 16 -7.08 1.22 8.44
N GLY A 17 -7.53 0.82 9.62
CA GLY A 17 -8.92 0.96 10.06
C GLY A 17 -9.91 -0.05 9.47
N ASN A 18 -9.49 -0.90 8.55
CA ASN A 18 -10.33 -1.96 8.01
C ASN A 18 -10.31 -3.20 8.92
N PRO A 19 -11.36 -4.01 8.96
CA PRO A 19 -11.38 -5.25 9.74
C PRO A 19 -10.29 -6.23 9.33
N LEU A 20 -10.05 -7.22 10.19
CA LEU A 20 -9.25 -8.41 9.89
C LEU A 20 -10.20 -9.59 9.74
N VAL A 21 -10.44 -10.04 8.53
CA VAL A 21 -11.39 -11.10 8.19
C VAL A 21 -10.71 -12.15 7.32
N GLY A 22 -10.94 -13.42 7.60
CA GLY A 22 -10.44 -14.51 6.77
C GLY A 22 -9.49 -15.47 7.49
N PRO A 23 -8.84 -16.37 6.76
CA PRO A 23 -7.94 -17.37 7.31
C PRO A 23 -6.66 -16.71 7.85
N ILE A 24 -6.16 -17.22 8.97
CA ILE A 24 -4.88 -16.76 9.50
C ILE A 24 -3.74 -17.39 8.70
N PRO A 25 -2.86 -16.59 8.05
CA PRO A 25 -1.76 -17.13 7.28
C PRO A 25 -0.86 -18.07 8.07
N GLY A 26 -0.53 -19.23 7.49
CA GLY A 26 0.31 -20.24 8.11
C GLY A 26 -0.37 -21.05 9.22
N ARG A 27 -1.67 -20.95 9.41
CA ARG A 27 -2.47 -21.73 10.36
C ARG A 27 -3.61 -22.43 9.64
N GLN A 28 -3.79 -23.70 9.95
CA GLN A 28 -4.94 -24.47 9.43
C GLN A 28 -6.15 -24.31 10.36
N ASN A 29 -7.33 -24.18 9.79
CA ASN A 29 -8.61 -24.09 10.49
C ASN A 29 -8.70 -22.96 11.54
N LEU A 30 -7.89 -21.91 11.38
CA LEU A 30 -7.93 -20.72 12.23
C LEU A 30 -8.35 -19.52 11.43
N TRP A 31 -9.41 -18.86 11.85
CA TRP A 31 -10.05 -17.74 11.16
C TRP A 31 -10.14 -16.53 12.06
N ALA A 32 -10.11 -15.36 11.46
CA ALA A 32 -10.29 -14.09 12.15
C ALA A 32 -11.55 -13.37 11.67
N ALA A 33 -12.21 -12.68 12.59
CA ALA A 33 -13.20 -11.65 12.34
C ALA A 33 -13.10 -10.62 13.47
N CYS A 34 -12.12 -9.72 13.37
CA CYS A 34 -11.83 -8.77 14.43
C CYS A 34 -11.46 -7.38 13.87
N GLY A 35 -11.27 -6.40 14.75
CA GLY A 35 -10.97 -5.04 14.36
C GLY A 35 -12.11 -4.33 13.61
N CYS A 36 -13.33 -4.83 13.73
CA CYS A 36 -14.49 -4.25 13.08
C CYS A 36 -14.95 -2.98 13.81
N MET A 37 -14.33 -1.87 13.50
CA MET A 37 -14.62 -0.57 14.10
C MET A 37 -16.05 -0.10 13.79
N ALA A 38 -16.53 -0.33 12.57
CA ALA A 38 -17.86 0.04 12.10
C ALA A 38 -18.84 -1.16 12.20
N GLY A 39 -18.87 -1.85 13.34
CA GLY A 39 -19.59 -3.11 13.54
C GLY A 39 -21.07 -3.07 13.15
N PHE A 40 -21.78 -1.99 13.43
CA PHE A 40 -23.19 -1.85 13.07
C PHE A 40 -23.43 -1.83 11.56
N SER A 41 -22.53 -1.24 10.79
CA SER A 41 -22.67 -1.14 9.32
C SER A 41 -22.03 -2.30 8.57
N GLN A 42 -20.97 -2.91 9.11
CA GLN A 42 -20.18 -3.92 8.42
C GLN A 42 -20.37 -5.35 8.94
N GLY A 43 -20.85 -5.51 10.19
CA GLY A 43 -20.87 -6.81 10.87
C GLY A 43 -21.65 -7.89 10.13
N GLY A 44 -22.78 -7.55 9.50
CA GLY A 44 -23.56 -8.51 8.71
C GLY A 44 -22.82 -9.00 7.46
N ALA A 45 -22.20 -8.08 6.72
CA ALA A 45 -21.43 -8.43 5.53
C ALA A 45 -20.17 -9.24 5.88
N ILE A 46 -19.47 -8.89 6.97
CA ILE A 46 -18.32 -9.63 7.48
C ILE A 46 -18.71 -11.07 7.83
N GLY A 47 -19.84 -11.25 8.51
CA GLY A 47 -20.35 -12.58 8.85
C GLY A 47 -20.68 -13.43 7.63
N LEU A 48 -21.32 -12.84 6.62
CA LEU A 48 -21.66 -13.51 5.36
C LEU A 48 -20.40 -13.95 4.61
N VAL A 49 -19.47 -13.03 4.39
CA VAL A 49 -18.21 -13.27 3.69
C VAL A 49 -17.40 -14.36 4.39
N LEU A 50 -17.28 -14.28 5.72
CA LEU A 50 -16.54 -15.30 6.48
C LEU A 50 -17.22 -16.66 6.43
N ALA A 51 -18.54 -16.72 6.48
CA ALA A 51 -19.28 -17.96 6.35
C ALA A 51 -19.06 -18.63 4.99
N ASN A 52 -19.18 -17.86 3.89
CA ASN A 52 -18.89 -18.36 2.55
C ASN A 52 -17.45 -18.86 2.44
N TRP A 53 -16.51 -18.11 2.96
CA TRP A 53 -15.10 -18.47 2.89
C TRP A 53 -14.78 -19.77 3.65
N ILE A 54 -15.40 -19.98 4.82
CA ILE A 54 -15.24 -21.21 5.61
C ILE A 54 -15.90 -22.42 4.92
N VAL A 55 -17.09 -22.24 4.34
CA VAL A 55 -17.88 -23.33 3.77
C VAL A 55 -17.45 -23.68 2.36
N ASP A 56 -17.30 -22.64 1.52
CA ASP A 56 -17.09 -22.79 0.08
C ASP A 56 -15.62 -22.60 -0.35
N GLY A 57 -14.77 -22.12 0.56
CA GLY A 57 -13.35 -21.81 0.29
C GLY A 57 -13.16 -20.48 -0.44
N ASP A 58 -14.25 -19.75 -0.72
CA ASP A 58 -14.26 -18.47 -1.43
C ASP A 58 -15.16 -17.48 -0.70
N PRO A 59 -14.72 -16.24 -0.46
CA PRO A 59 -15.55 -15.24 0.22
C PRO A 59 -16.77 -14.78 -0.59
N GLY A 60 -16.84 -15.07 -1.88
CA GLY A 60 -17.92 -14.66 -2.78
C GLY A 60 -17.88 -13.17 -3.16
N ALA A 61 -16.84 -12.44 -2.76
CA ALA A 61 -16.66 -11.02 -3.05
C ALA A 61 -15.17 -10.64 -2.95
N ASP A 62 -14.79 -9.52 -3.56
CA ASP A 62 -13.46 -8.93 -3.35
C ASP A 62 -13.37 -8.36 -1.93
N VAL A 63 -12.64 -9.05 -1.08
CA VAL A 63 -12.43 -8.70 0.33
C VAL A 63 -10.97 -8.39 0.66
N PHE A 64 -10.12 -8.16 -0.33
CA PHE A 64 -8.69 -7.89 -0.13
C PHE A 64 -8.44 -6.83 0.93
N GLY A 65 -9.22 -5.75 0.95
CA GLY A 65 -9.12 -4.69 1.95
C GLY A 65 -9.43 -5.13 3.40
N MET A 66 -9.98 -6.32 3.60
CA MET A 66 -10.29 -6.90 4.92
C MET A 66 -9.47 -8.16 5.21
N ASP A 67 -8.87 -8.79 4.20
CA ASP A 67 -8.10 -10.01 4.35
C ASP A 67 -6.93 -9.80 5.32
N VAL A 68 -6.77 -10.74 6.27
CA VAL A 68 -5.62 -10.76 7.18
C VAL A 68 -4.30 -10.82 6.42
N ALA A 69 -4.27 -11.52 5.28
CA ALA A 69 -3.09 -11.68 4.43
C ALA A 69 -2.60 -10.39 3.76
N ARG A 70 -3.40 -9.29 3.79
CA ARG A 70 -2.95 -7.98 3.28
C ARG A 70 -1.76 -7.41 4.06
N TYR A 71 -1.54 -7.88 5.28
CA TYR A 71 -0.38 -7.50 6.08
C TYR A 71 0.75 -8.51 5.95
N GLY A 72 1.97 -8.01 5.80
CA GLY A 72 3.18 -8.83 5.90
C GLY A 72 3.69 -8.97 7.34
N ALA A 73 4.82 -9.66 7.50
CA ALA A 73 5.45 -9.91 8.80
C ALA A 73 5.78 -8.62 9.59
N PHE A 74 5.99 -7.50 8.91
CA PHE A 74 6.24 -6.18 9.52
C PHE A 74 5.12 -5.72 10.44
N ALA A 75 3.89 -6.15 10.19
CA ALA A 75 2.73 -5.78 11.02
C ALA A 75 2.76 -6.41 12.42
N GLY A 76 3.67 -7.34 12.68
CA GLY A 76 3.95 -7.83 14.04
C GLY A 76 4.80 -6.88 14.89
N ASN A 77 5.25 -5.75 14.36
CA ASN A 77 6.07 -4.79 15.09
C ASN A 77 5.19 -3.81 15.89
N ASP A 78 5.34 -3.80 17.22
CA ASP A 78 4.53 -2.99 18.13
C ASP A 78 4.64 -1.48 17.83
N LYS A 79 5.82 -1.01 17.45
CA LYS A 79 6.00 0.41 17.10
C LYS A 79 5.20 0.76 15.84
N TYR A 80 5.30 -0.09 14.81
CA TYR A 80 4.53 0.08 13.57
C TYR A 80 3.03 0.12 13.88
N LEU A 81 2.52 -0.86 14.60
CA LEU A 81 1.10 -0.94 14.97
C LEU A 81 0.63 0.29 15.71
N ARG A 82 1.38 0.74 16.70
CA ARG A 82 1.04 1.92 17.51
C ARG A 82 1.02 3.19 16.67
N ASP A 83 2.09 3.44 15.92
CA ASP A 83 2.25 4.68 15.16
C ASP A 83 1.21 4.77 14.04
N MET A 84 1.01 3.67 13.27
CA MET A 84 0.03 3.62 12.19
C MET A 84 -1.40 3.75 12.69
N THR A 85 -1.75 3.02 13.76
CA THR A 85 -3.09 3.07 14.34
C THR A 85 -3.40 4.47 14.90
N ALA A 86 -2.44 5.08 15.58
CA ALA A 86 -2.59 6.44 16.09
C ALA A 86 -2.78 7.47 14.97
N GLN A 87 -1.98 7.39 13.91
CA GLN A 87 -2.09 8.27 12.75
C GLN A 87 -3.42 8.08 12.03
N PHE A 88 -3.83 6.83 11.76
CA PHE A 88 -5.10 6.53 11.13
C PHE A 88 -6.25 7.17 11.92
N TYR A 89 -6.32 6.95 13.22
CA TYR A 89 -7.42 7.45 14.03
C TYR A 89 -7.43 8.97 14.15
N ALA A 90 -6.26 9.59 14.33
CA ALA A 90 -6.14 11.05 14.40
C ALA A 90 -6.60 11.74 13.11
N ARG A 91 -6.47 11.08 11.97
CA ARG A 91 -6.83 11.63 10.65
C ARG A 91 -8.20 11.20 10.14
N ARG A 92 -8.90 10.35 10.84
CA ARG A 92 -10.15 9.72 10.39
C ARG A 92 -11.21 10.69 9.86
N PHE A 93 -11.28 11.88 10.41
CA PHE A 93 -12.25 12.91 10.05
C PHE A 93 -11.62 14.15 9.41
N LEU A 94 -10.34 14.07 9.08
CA LEU A 94 -9.66 15.14 8.38
C LEU A 94 -9.78 14.95 6.87
N ILE A 95 -9.69 16.06 6.14
CA ILE A 95 -9.61 16.02 4.69
C ILE A 95 -8.27 15.39 4.30
N ALA A 96 -8.32 14.36 3.45
CA ALA A 96 -7.14 13.81 2.79
C ALA A 96 -6.92 14.56 1.47
N TYR A 97 -5.72 15.06 1.27
CA TYR A 97 -5.33 15.73 0.05
C TYR A 97 -4.74 14.72 -0.96
N PRO A 98 -4.90 14.97 -2.27
CA PRO A 98 -4.22 14.16 -3.28
C PRO A 98 -2.70 14.15 -3.06
N ASN A 99 -2.09 12.98 -3.17
CA ASN A 99 -0.65 12.75 -3.00
C ASN A 99 -0.08 13.17 -1.62
N GLU A 100 -0.93 13.32 -0.62
CA GLU A 100 -0.47 13.58 0.74
C GLU A 100 0.22 12.34 1.32
N GLU A 101 1.48 12.48 1.70
CA GLU A 101 2.26 11.41 2.32
C GLU A 101 2.30 11.56 3.83
N LEU A 102 1.99 10.49 4.53
CA LEU A 102 1.91 10.47 5.99
C LEU A 102 3.15 9.80 6.60
N PRO A 103 3.66 10.29 7.75
CA PRO A 103 4.96 9.88 8.26
C PRO A 103 4.98 8.56 9.05
N ALA A 104 3.85 8.04 9.53
CA ALA A 104 3.85 6.87 10.39
C ALA A 104 4.31 5.61 9.65
N GLY A 105 5.04 4.74 10.36
CA GLY A 105 5.50 3.47 9.82
C GLY A 105 6.58 3.56 8.74
N ARG A 106 7.19 4.72 8.53
CA ARG A 106 8.17 4.98 7.48
C ARG A 106 9.59 5.16 8.03
N PRO A 107 10.62 4.75 7.26
CA PRO A 107 10.55 3.89 6.08
C PRO A 107 10.25 2.43 6.47
N LEU A 108 9.43 1.72 5.67
CA LEU A 108 9.16 0.30 5.87
C LEU A 108 10.08 -0.58 5.01
N LYS A 109 10.19 -0.25 3.72
CA LYS A 109 11.10 -0.87 2.77
C LYS A 109 11.82 0.19 1.97
N THR A 110 13.10 -0.01 1.72
CA THR A 110 13.94 0.90 0.94
C THR A 110 14.63 0.15 -0.19
N THR A 111 14.98 0.88 -1.26
CA THR A 111 15.84 0.36 -2.33
C THR A 111 17.31 0.55 -1.96
N PRO A 112 18.26 -0.15 -2.61
CA PRO A 112 19.68 0.12 -2.42
C PRO A 112 20.11 1.55 -2.77
N SER A 113 19.33 2.25 -3.59
CA SER A 113 19.56 3.64 -4.00
C SER A 113 18.95 4.67 -3.05
N TYR A 114 18.21 4.26 -2.03
CA TYR A 114 17.44 5.15 -1.15
C TYR A 114 18.27 6.26 -0.52
N ASP A 115 19.41 5.92 0.10
CA ASP A 115 20.25 6.91 0.79
C ASP A 115 20.84 7.92 -0.21
N ALA A 116 21.25 7.48 -1.39
CA ALA A 116 21.77 8.35 -2.44
C ALA A 116 20.66 9.28 -2.98
N GLN A 117 19.46 8.75 -3.18
CA GLN A 117 18.29 9.53 -3.59
C GLN A 117 17.91 10.57 -2.52
N GLN A 118 17.91 10.17 -1.25
CA GLN A 118 17.65 11.07 -0.13
C GLN A 118 18.69 12.20 -0.07
N ALA A 119 19.97 11.88 -0.22
CA ALA A 119 21.05 12.87 -0.28
C ALA A 119 20.91 13.84 -1.47
N ALA A 120 20.35 13.36 -2.60
CA ALA A 120 20.04 14.20 -3.75
C ALA A 120 18.78 15.06 -3.57
N GLY A 121 18.08 14.94 -2.45
CA GLY A 121 16.89 15.72 -2.13
C GLY A 121 15.56 15.07 -2.53
N ALA A 122 15.54 13.74 -2.74
CA ALA A 122 14.31 13.02 -3.05
C ALA A 122 13.22 13.23 -2.00
N ARG A 123 12.00 13.37 -2.47
CA ARG A 123 10.77 13.30 -1.69
C ARG A 123 10.08 12.00 -2.05
N PHE A 124 9.82 11.19 -1.04
CA PHE A 124 9.35 9.82 -1.25
C PHE A 124 7.86 9.69 -1.00
N SER A 125 7.22 8.83 -1.78
CA SER A 125 5.94 8.22 -1.45
C SER A 125 6.12 6.74 -1.12
N VAL A 126 5.07 6.13 -0.58
CA VAL A 126 5.05 4.70 -0.27
C VAL A 126 4.18 3.96 -1.27
N VAL A 127 4.80 3.09 -2.07
CA VAL A 127 4.10 2.21 -3.00
C VAL A 127 4.32 0.77 -2.56
N TRP A 128 3.27 0.08 -2.15
CA TRP A 128 3.34 -1.28 -1.61
C TRP A 128 4.33 -1.45 -0.44
N GLY A 129 4.45 -0.41 0.38
CA GLY A 129 5.39 -0.37 1.50
C GLY A 129 6.83 -0.01 1.12
N MET A 130 7.13 0.21 -0.16
CA MET A 130 8.44 0.61 -0.67
C MET A 130 8.52 2.13 -0.80
N GLU A 131 9.57 2.73 -0.24
CA GLU A 131 9.90 4.14 -0.45
C GLU A 131 10.30 4.36 -1.92
N THR A 132 9.55 5.22 -2.59
CA THR A 132 9.73 5.50 -4.02
C THR A 132 9.86 7.00 -4.22
N PRO A 133 10.92 7.49 -4.90
CA PRO A 133 11.07 8.91 -5.14
C PRO A 133 9.95 9.42 -6.05
N GLN A 134 9.25 10.44 -5.60
CA GLN A 134 8.20 11.12 -6.36
C GLN A 134 8.77 12.27 -7.19
N TYR A 135 9.62 13.06 -6.57
CA TYR A 135 10.34 14.18 -7.17
C TYR A 135 11.53 14.55 -6.30
N PHE A 136 12.37 15.44 -6.78
CA PHE A 136 13.54 15.93 -6.07
C PHE A 136 13.44 17.42 -5.76
N ALA A 137 13.91 17.82 -4.57
CA ALA A 137 14.04 19.20 -4.14
C ALA A 137 15.54 19.49 -3.86
N PRO A 138 16.38 19.54 -4.89
CA PRO A 138 17.83 19.69 -4.72
C PRO A 138 18.17 21.04 -4.08
N GLY A 139 19.11 21.02 -3.11
CA GLY A 139 19.48 22.22 -2.37
C GLY A 139 18.45 22.76 -1.38
N GLN A 140 17.35 22.05 -1.18
CA GLN A 140 16.25 22.43 -0.28
C GLN A 140 15.99 21.33 0.79
N PRO A 141 16.91 21.06 1.70
CA PRO A 141 16.78 19.97 2.67
C PRO A 141 15.55 20.14 3.59
N GLY A 142 15.14 21.37 3.85
CA GLY A 142 13.97 21.71 4.67
C GLY A 142 12.67 21.84 3.87
N PHE A 143 12.64 21.50 2.59
CA PHE A 143 11.42 21.58 1.80
C PHE A 143 10.36 20.63 2.35
N VAL A 144 9.19 21.18 2.63
CA VAL A 144 7.99 20.43 3.04
C VAL A 144 6.88 20.72 2.03
N GLU A 145 6.35 19.69 1.43
CA GLU A 145 5.21 19.83 0.54
C GLU A 145 3.97 20.28 1.34
N GLN A 146 3.27 21.26 0.80
CA GLN A 146 1.99 21.72 1.33
C GLN A 146 0.86 21.14 0.47
N PRO A 147 0.18 20.09 0.95
CA PRO A 147 -0.88 19.44 0.19
C PRO A 147 -1.99 20.43 -0.16
N SER A 148 -2.58 20.26 -1.33
CA SER A 148 -3.64 21.15 -1.83
C SER A 148 -4.59 20.36 -2.72
N LEU A 149 -5.87 20.78 -2.76
CA LEU A 149 -6.84 20.29 -3.76
C LEU A 149 -6.56 20.86 -5.17
N ARG A 150 -5.58 21.74 -5.29
CA ARG A 150 -5.06 22.27 -6.54
C ARG A 150 -3.60 21.88 -6.70
N ARG A 151 -2.76 22.77 -7.24
CA ARG A 151 -1.31 22.55 -7.31
C ARG A 151 -0.68 22.78 -5.94
N SER A 152 0.16 21.83 -5.50
CA SER A 152 1.01 22.02 -4.32
C SER A 152 2.22 22.91 -4.65
N ASN A 153 2.98 23.29 -3.62
CA ASN A 153 4.24 24.02 -3.78
C ASN A 153 5.36 23.17 -4.43
N ALA A 154 5.16 21.87 -4.60
CA ALA A 154 6.07 20.98 -5.33
C ALA A 154 5.94 21.12 -6.86
N HIS A 155 4.89 21.79 -7.36
CA HIS A 155 4.59 21.84 -8.78
C HIS A 155 5.76 22.34 -9.64
N ASP A 156 6.44 23.38 -9.20
CA ASP A 156 7.53 23.97 -9.99
C ASP A 156 8.79 23.10 -10.02
N LEU A 157 9.04 22.35 -8.93
CA LEU A 157 10.10 21.35 -8.87
C LEU A 157 9.82 20.21 -9.85
N ILE A 158 8.61 19.67 -9.83
CA ILE A 158 8.17 18.60 -10.74
C ILE A 158 8.21 19.09 -12.19
N ALA A 159 7.76 20.31 -12.46
CA ALA A 159 7.79 20.89 -13.80
C ALA A 159 9.23 21.02 -14.36
N ALA A 160 10.18 21.39 -13.49
CA ALA A 160 11.58 21.46 -13.85
C ALA A 160 12.17 20.08 -14.19
N GLU A 161 11.86 19.04 -13.44
CA GLU A 161 12.28 17.66 -13.74
C GLU A 161 11.70 17.16 -15.06
N VAL A 162 10.41 17.40 -15.30
CA VAL A 162 9.75 17.06 -16.56
C VAL A 162 10.42 17.77 -17.74
N ALA A 163 10.73 19.06 -17.60
CA ALA A 163 11.42 19.82 -18.64
C ALA A 163 12.83 19.27 -18.91
N ALA A 164 13.60 18.95 -17.86
CA ALA A 164 14.93 18.37 -17.98
C ALA A 164 14.90 16.99 -18.66
N THR A 165 13.98 16.12 -18.26
CA THR A 165 13.81 14.79 -18.87
C THR A 165 13.44 14.88 -20.34
N ARG A 166 12.62 15.85 -20.74
CA ARG A 166 12.20 16.04 -22.14
C ARG A 166 13.27 16.67 -23.01
N SER A 167 14.15 17.49 -22.45
CA SER A 167 15.18 18.22 -23.21
C SER A 167 16.54 17.54 -23.20
N ALA A 168 16.81 16.65 -22.27
CA ALA A 168 18.08 15.97 -22.10
C ALA A 168 17.90 14.49 -21.77
N ALA A 169 18.09 14.09 -20.51
CA ALA A 169 17.95 12.71 -20.04
C ALA A 169 17.30 12.68 -18.68
N GLY A 170 16.57 11.60 -18.40
CA GLY A 170 15.97 11.30 -17.10
C GLY A 170 16.35 9.90 -16.62
N LEU A 171 16.45 9.72 -15.31
CA LEU A 171 16.60 8.44 -14.65
C LEU A 171 15.36 8.16 -13.81
N LEU A 172 14.67 7.05 -14.10
CA LEU A 172 13.46 6.66 -13.38
C LEU A 172 13.73 5.41 -12.55
N ASP A 173 13.44 5.48 -11.25
CA ASP A 173 13.45 4.30 -10.37
C ASP A 173 12.15 3.50 -10.55
N THR A 174 12.27 2.25 -10.99
CA THR A 174 11.13 1.34 -11.20
C THR A 174 11.11 0.17 -10.22
N ASN A 175 11.75 0.32 -9.06
CA ASN A 175 11.90 -0.77 -8.08
C ASN A 175 10.63 -1.16 -7.33
N VAL A 176 9.52 -0.47 -7.54
CA VAL A 176 8.22 -0.77 -6.91
C VAL A 176 7.58 -2.06 -7.37
N TYR A 177 7.95 -2.55 -8.56
CA TYR A 177 7.40 -3.77 -9.11
C TYR A 177 8.16 -5.00 -8.64
N ALA A 178 7.44 -6.06 -8.29
CA ALA A 178 8.04 -7.36 -8.02
C ALA A 178 8.72 -7.90 -9.29
N ARG A 179 9.88 -8.51 -9.11
CA ARG A 179 10.66 -9.12 -10.19
C ARG A 179 10.80 -10.59 -9.93
N TYR A 180 10.45 -11.37 -10.94
CA TYR A 180 10.56 -12.82 -10.90
C TYR A 180 11.44 -13.31 -12.04
N GLU A 181 12.34 -14.20 -11.74
CA GLU A 181 13.08 -14.98 -12.72
C GLU A 181 12.43 -16.35 -12.83
N VAL A 182 12.07 -16.74 -14.04
CA VAL A 182 11.52 -18.06 -14.33
C VAL A 182 12.48 -18.77 -15.27
N SER A 183 13.06 -19.87 -14.81
CA SER A 183 14.08 -20.63 -15.56
C SER A 183 13.74 -22.11 -15.63
N GLY A 184 14.38 -22.82 -16.56
CA GLY A 184 14.22 -24.26 -16.80
C GLY A 184 13.59 -24.55 -18.14
N SER A 185 13.67 -25.83 -18.55
CA SER A 185 13.25 -26.29 -19.90
C SER A 185 11.76 -26.10 -20.21
N GLY A 186 10.92 -26.01 -19.15
CA GLY A 186 9.47 -25.79 -19.28
C GLY A 186 9.05 -24.33 -19.07
N ALA A 187 9.97 -23.40 -18.74
CA ALA A 187 9.64 -22.03 -18.31
C ALA A 187 8.81 -21.26 -19.35
N ALA A 188 9.22 -21.32 -20.62
CA ALA A 188 8.51 -20.62 -21.69
C ALA A 188 7.09 -21.16 -21.91
N ALA A 189 6.93 -22.48 -21.94
CA ALA A 189 5.62 -23.10 -22.11
C ALA A 189 4.68 -22.81 -20.93
N TRP A 190 5.20 -22.80 -19.71
CA TRP A 190 4.45 -22.46 -18.53
C TRP A 190 4.01 -20.98 -18.51
N LEU A 191 4.92 -20.07 -18.84
CA LEU A 191 4.58 -18.65 -18.93
C LEU A 191 3.57 -18.36 -20.04
N ASP A 192 3.67 -19.04 -21.19
CA ASP A 192 2.73 -18.84 -22.32
C ASP A 192 1.30 -19.28 -21.98
N GLN A 193 1.13 -20.17 -21.00
CA GLN A 193 -0.19 -20.56 -20.47
C GLN A 193 -0.77 -19.54 -19.48
N LEU A 194 0.08 -18.83 -18.74
CA LEU A 194 -0.36 -17.85 -17.74
C LEU A 194 -0.61 -16.46 -18.31
N LEU A 195 0.05 -16.14 -19.43
CA LEU A 195 0.00 -14.80 -19.98
C LEU A 195 -1.13 -14.67 -21.00
N ALA A 196 -1.89 -13.58 -20.92
CA ALA A 196 -2.90 -13.26 -21.90
C ALA A 196 -2.33 -12.88 -23.29
N ASN A 197 -1.03 -12.63 -23.36
CA ASN A 197 -0.30 -12.34 -24.58
C ASN A 197 0.78 -13.40 -24.83
N ARG A 198 1.15 -13.60 -26.11
CA ARG A 198 2.30 -14.43 -26.44
C ARG A 198 3.57 -13.88 -25.82
N LEU A 199 4.46 -14.78 -25.41
CA LEU A 199 5.80 -14.40 -24.98
C LEU A 199 6.51 -13.56 -26.05
N PRO A 200 7.31 -12.55 -25.65
CA PRO A 200 8.14 -11.82 -26.57
C PRO A 200 9.25 -12.74 -27.13
N ALA A 201 9.75 -12.39 -28.29
CA ALA A 201 10.96 -13.01 -28.80
C ALA A 201 12.15 -12.71 -27.88
N GLU A 202 13.18 -13.56 -27.92
CA GLU A 202 14.40 -13.38 -27.14
C GLU A 202 15.00 -11.99 -27.33
N GLY A 203 15.42 -11.35 -26.22
CA GLY A 203 15.93 -9.99 -26.19
C GLY A 203 14.88 -8.90 -26.35
N ARG A 204 13.60 -9.23 -26.31
CA ARG A 204 12.50 -8.26 -26.41
C ARG A 204 11.70 -8.20 -25.11
N MET A 205 11.06 -7.05 -24.89
CA MET A 205 10.10 -6.85 -23.79
C MET A 205 8.69 -6.68 -24.35
N ARG A 206 7.70 -7.12 -23.57
CA ARG A 206 6.28 -6.95 -23.87
C ARG A 206 5.48 -6.80 -22.57
N LEU A 207 4.46 -5.95 -22.59
CA LEU A 207 3.44 -5.98 -21.53
C LEU A 207 2.56 -7.21 -21.77
N ALA A 208 2.44 -8.03 -20.72
CA ALA A 208 1.66 -9.26 -20.78
C ALA A 208 0.91 -9.43 -19.44
N PRO A 209 -0.40 -9.11 -19.39
CA PRO A 209 -1.22 -9.43 -18.23
C PRO A 209 -1.23 -10.93 -17.96
N MET A 210 -1.29 -11.32 -16.72
CA MET A 210 -1.57 -12.70 -16.30
C MET A 210 -3.09 -12.91 -16.19
N LEU A 211 -3.51 -14.12 -16.49
CA LEU A 211 -4.89 -14.60 -16.33
C LEU A 211 -5.12 -15.06 -14.91
#